data_9c44874391e6cad69a6d48c608410467
#
_entry.id   9c44874391e6cad69a6d48c608410467
#
_cell.length_a   1.000
_cell.length_b   1.000
_cell.length_c   1.000
_cell.angle_alpha   90.00
_cell.angle_beta   90.00
_cell.angle_gamma   90.00
#
_symmetry.space_group_name_H-M   'P 1'
#
loop_
_entity.id
_entity.type
_entity.pdbx_description
1 polymer ?
#
loop_
_entity_poly.entity_id
_entity_poly.type
_entity_poly.pdbx_seq_one_letter_code
_entity_poly.pdbx_strand_id
1 'polypeptide(L)'
;LSQTNGEIDGRWLFANANNTPRIARIDLKTFRTTEIIEIPNSAGNHSSPFITENTEYVVAGTRFSVPLDDASGDVAIDTYKKNFKGTISFVSVAPTNGEMKLAFQLALPGMNFDLSHSGKGPSSGWFFFSCYNSEQAHTLLEVNASKRDKDYILAVNWKKAEEYVKAGKGRKQAVKYAHNVYSDSTHSATSTMVTETTVIDVKDFPDIVYMIPCPKSPHGCDVDPSGEYIVGSGKLAALIPVFSFSKIKQAIANKTYDGDYEGIPVIKYEAALHGEVKKPGLGPLHTEFDAKGNAYTTFFISSEIVKWSLKDLKVLDRQPTYYSPGHLCIPGGDTRKPYGKYLIAYNKITKDRYLPTGPELAQSAQLFDISGDKMKLLADYPSIGEPHYAQALPATLISKSSLKIFKLEENKHPYVTMGEKKSNVVREGNKVHIYMTAMRSHFSPDNIEGVRMGDEVYFHITNLEQDWDVPHGFGVKGNNNAELLIMPGETQTLKWMPDRVGIFPIYCTDFCSALHQEMSGYVRVSPKGSSVPISFSLGKNSATPDLVLKKL
;
A
#
# COMPACT_ATOMS: atom_id res chain seq x y z
N LEU A 1 -0.26 -9.93 -11.38
CA LEU A 1 -0.22 -10.30 -12.80
C LEU A 1 0.63 -11.53 -13.03
N SER A 2 0.39 -12.21 -14.15
CA SER A 2 1.23 -13.32 -14.61
C SER A 2 2.64 -12.82 -14.96
N GLN A 3 3.65 -13.63 -14.69
CA GLN A 3 5.03 -13.28 -15.00
C GLN A 3 5.42 -13.56 -16.46
N THR A 4 4.48 -13.92 -17.30
CA THR A 4 4.75 -14.29 -18.70
C THR A 4 3.97 -13.48 -19.72
N ASN A 5 2.79 -12.99 -19.40
CA ASN A 5 1.89 -12.35 -20.37
C ASN A 5 1.14 -11.11 -19.85
N GLY A 6 1.41 -10.67 -18.63
CA GLY A 6 0.76 -9.50 -18.02
C GLY A 6 -0.75 -9.65 -17.74
N GLU A 7 -1.30 -10.86 -17.80
CA GLU A 7 -2.70 -11.12 -17.46
C GLU A 7 -2.86 -11.42 -15.97
N ILE A 8 -4.06 -11.19 -15.43
CA ILE A 8 -4.37 -11.53 -14.04
C ILE A 8 -4.39 -13.04 -13.88
N ASP A 9 -3.58 -13.59 -12.97
CA ASP A 9 -3.47 -15.02 -12.70
C ASP A 9 -4.08 -15.47 -11.37
N GLY A 10 -4.52 -14.52 -10.54
CA GLY A 10 -5.20 -14.82 -9.28
C GLY A 10 -4.33 -15.44 -8.18
N ARG A 11 -3.01 -15.34 -8.27
CA ARG A 11 -2.12 -15.87 -7.21
C ARG A 11 -1.99 -14.93 -6.03
N TRP A 12 -1.60 -13.69 -6.27
CA TRP A 12 -1.28 -12.72 -5.23
C TRP A 12 -1.93 -11.38 -5.48
N LEU A 13 -2.34 -10.73 -4.39
CA LEU A 13 -2.64 -9.32 -4.32
C LEU A 13 -1.51 -8.63 -3.55
N PHE A 14 -1.06 -7.49 -4.06
CA PHE A 14 -0.15 -6.60 -3.35
C PHE A 14 -0.92 -5.38 -2.86
N ALA A 15 -0.69 -5.01 -1.62
CA ALA A 15 -1.28 -3.82 -1.01
C ALA A 15 -0.18 -2.93 -0.43
N ASN A 16 -0.34 -1.63 -0.56
CA ASN A 16 0.57 -0.65 0.01
C ASN A 16 -0.13 0.19 1.09
N ALA A 17 0.64 0.89 1.89
CA ALA A 17 0.13 1.78 2.91
C ALA A 17 0.58 3.22 2.67
N ASN A 18 -0.38 4.16 2.65
CA ASN A 18 -0.11 5.57 2.36
C ASN A 18 0.79 6.24 3.41
N ASN A 19 0.56 5.95 4.69
CA ASN A 19 1.24 6.62 5.80
C ASN A 19 2.45 5.86 6.35
N THR A 20 2.65 4.63 5.90
CA THR A 20 3.80 3.81 6.28
C THR A 20 4.41 3.18 5.03
N PRO A 21 5.75 3.10 4.95
CA PRO A 21 6.41 2.59 3.75
C PRO A 21 6.37 1.06 3.70
N ARG A 22 5.17 0.46 3.60
CA ARG A 22 5.00 -0.99 3.63
C ARG A 22 4.29 -1.50 2.39
N ILE A 23 4.66 -2.70 2.00
CA ILE A 23 3.97 -3.50 0.98
C ILE A 23 3.64 -4.85 1.59
N ALA A 24 2.38 -5.25 1.49
CA ALA A 24 1.90 -6.57 1.86
C ALA A 24 1.65 -7.40 0.61
N ARG A 25 1.96 -8.71 0.70
CA ARG A 25 1.52 -9.71 -0.26
C ARG A 25 0.44 -10.58 0.39
N ILE A 26 -0.68 -10.71 -0.30
CA ILE A 26 -1.85 -11.48 0.13
C ILE A 26 -2.03 -12.65 -0.84
N ASP A 27 -2.12 -13.86 -0.30
CA ASP A 27 -2.46 -15.06 -1.09
C ASP A 27 -3.96 -15.06 -1.39
N LEU A 28 -4.31 -15.07 -2.67
CA LEU A 28 -5.71 -15.02 -3.12
C LEU A 28 -6.45 -16.37 -3.02
N LYS A 29 -5.78 -17.45 -2.66
CA LYS A 29 -6.43 -18.72 -2.37
C LYS A 29 -6.94 -18.78 -0.93
N THR A 30 -6.21 -18.14 -0.03
CA THR A 30 -6.50 -18.15 1.41
C THR A 30 -7.00 -16.80 1.93
N PHE A 31 -6.85 -15.72 1.15
CA PHE A 31 -7.09 -14.32 1.54
C PHE A 31 -6.31 -13.91 2.78
N ARG A 32 -5.10 -14.47 2.95
CA ARG A 32 -4.22 -14.15 4.07
C ARG A 32 -3.00 -13.39 3.61
N THR A 33 -2.59 -12.44 4.42
CA THR A 33 -1.29 -11.80 4.27
C THR A 33 -0.20 -12.83 4.53
N THR A 34 0.66 -13.04 3.57
CA THR A 34 1.76 -14.01 3.64
C THR A 34 3.12 -13.35 3.79
N GLU A 35 3.22 -12.07 3.50
CA GLU A 35 4.47 -11.34 3.59
C GLU A 35 4.22 -9.83 3.71
N ILE A 36 5.00 -9.14 4.55
CA ILE A 36 5.04 -7.69 4.63
C ILE A 36 6.49 -7.24 4.61
N ILE A 37 6.83 -6.37 3.67
CA ILE A 37 8.14 -5.72 3.60
C ILE A 37 8.00 -4.22 3.86
N GLU A 38 8.85 -3.67 4.73
CA GLU A 38 9.02 -2.24 4.90
C GLU A 38 10.04 -1.71 3.89
N ILE A 39 9.78 -0.56 3.31
CA ILE A 39 10.65 0.06 2.31
C ILE A 39 11.53 1.09 3.01
N PRO A 40 12.85 0.87 3.10
CA PRO A 40 13.76 1.86 3.67
C PRO A 40 13.86 3.10 2.78
N ASN A 41 14.33 4.21 3.33
CA ASN A 41 14.48 5.47 2.59
C ASN A 41 13.15 5.98 1.98
N SER A 42 12.04 5.72 2.62
CA SER A 42 10.72 6.10 2.15
C SER A 42 9.82 6.50 3.31
N ALA A 43 8.94 7.44 3.10
CA ALA A 43 7.91 7.85 4.06
C ALA A 43 6.53 7.71 3.40
N GLY A 44 5.92 6.54 3.62
CA GLY A 44 4.67 6.16 2.99
C GLY A 44 4.82 5.71 1.54
N ASN A 45 3.78 5.11 1.00
CA ASN A 45 3.71 4.68 -0.38
C ASN A 45 2.27 4.77 -0.88
N HIS A 46 1.99 5.71 -1.76
CA HIS A 46 0.66 5.95 -2.31
C HIS A 46 0.53 5.48 -3.78
N SER A 47 1.61 5.03 -4.39
CA SER A 47 1.64 4.57 -5.77
C SER A 47 0.63 3.43 -6.00
N SER A 48 -0.21 3.55 -7.03
CA SER A 48 -1.18 2.52 -7.46
C SER A 48 -1.62 2.78 -8.90
N PRO A 49 -1.75 1.76 -9.74
CA PRO A 49 -1.23 0.39 -9.57
C PRO A 49 0.31 0.37 -9.61
N PHE A 50 0.93 -0.49 -8.83
CA PHE A 50 2.36 -0.41 -8.55
C PHE A 50 3.15 -1.70 -8.86
N ILE A 51 2.60 -2.56 -9.70
CA ILE A 51 3.30 -3.76 -10.19
C ILE A 51 3.72 -3.59 -11.65
N THR A 52 4.89 -4.11 -12.02
CA THR A 52 5.33 -4.14 -13.42
C THR A 52 4.49 -5.11 -14.26
N GLU A 53 4.54 -4.97 -15.58
CA GLU A 53 3.67 -5.71 -16.53
C GLU A 53 3.62 -7.21 -16.25
N ASN A 54 4.75 -7.82 -15.90
CA ASN A 54 4.84 -9.26 -15.61
C ASN A 54 5.18 -9.56 -14.14
N THR A 55 4.89 -8.64 -13.23
CA THR A 55 5.18 -8.79 -11.79
C THR A 55 6.67 -9.07 -11.51
N GLU A 56 7.57 -8.51 -12.32
CA GLU A 56 9.01 -8.58 -12.05
C GLU A 56 9.34 -7.84 -10.75
N TYR A 57 8.67 -6.68 -10.58
CA TYR A 57 8.80 -5.82 -9.41
C TYR A 57 7.44 -5.33 -8.92
N VAL A 58 7.39 -5.15 -7.61
CA VAL A 58 6.47 -4.23 -6.95
C VAL A 58 7.23 -2.92 -6.74
N VAL A 59 6.68 -1.81 -7.20
CA VAL A 59 7.39 -0.53 -7.26
C VAL A 59 6.78 0.45 -6.27
N ALA A 60 7.61 0.98 -5.36
CA ALA A 60 7.17 1.92 -4.33
C ALA A 60 7.77 3.31 -4.59
N GLY A 61 6.93 4.28 -4.92
CA GLY A 61 7.28 5.70 -4.90
C GLY A 61 7.01 6.30 -3.53
N THR A 62 7.98 6.99 -2.95
CA THR A 62 7.77 7.60 -1.63
C THR A 62 6.67 8.67 -1.67
N ARG A 63 5.76 8.64 -0.70
CA ARG A 63 4.72 9.67 -0.57
C ARG A 63 5.30 11.02 -0.17
N PHE A 64 6.29 10.99 0.72
CA PHE A 64 7.01 12.17 1.19
C PHE A 64 8.51 11.93 1.08
N SER A 65 9.26 12.97 0.71
CA SER A 65 10.71 12.91 0.68
C SER A 65 11.28 12.63 2.07
N VAL A 66 12.43 11.99 2.10
CA VAL A 66 13.16 11.66 3.33
C VAL A 66 14.59 12.16 3.26
N PRO A 67 15.22 12.45 4.41
CA PRO A 67 16.66 12.70 4.45
C PRO A 67 17.40 11.40 4.11
N LEU A 68 17.89 11.33 2.90
CA LEU A 68 18.68 10.18 2.45
C LEU A 68 20.11 10.33 3.00
N ASP A 69 20.65 9.24 3.55
CA ASP A 69 22.00 9.18 4.14
C ASP A 69 22.17 9.92 5.49
N ASP A 70 21.10 10.43 6.07
CA ASP A 70 21.15 11.03 7.40
C ASP A 70 20.44 10.13 8.43
N ALA A 71 21.23 9.38 9.18
CA ALA A 71 20.71 8.47 10.20
C ALA A 71 20.24 9.19 11.48
N SER A 72 20.60 10.48 11.66
CA SER A 72 20.18 11.24 12.86
C SER A 72 18.73 11.66 12.83
N GLY A 73 18.18 11.85 11.63
CA GLY A 73 16.84 12.40 11.44
C GLY A 73 16.75 13.91 11.67
N ASP A 74 17.81 14.54 12.15
CA ASP A 74 17.87 15.98 12.45
C ASP A 74 18.51 16.71 11.27
N VAL A 75 17.70 17.10 10.30
CA VAL A 75 18.14 17.84 9.11
C VAL A 75 17.74 19.30 9.22
N ALA A 76 18.72 20.19 9.13
CA ALA A 76 18.45 21.62 9.15
C ALA A 76 17.64 22.04 7.90
N ILE A 77 16.66 22.90 8.10
CA ILE A 77 15.69 23.29 7.07
C ILE A 77 16.33 24.00 5.88
N ASP A 78 17.43 24.69 6.08
CA ASP A 78 18.19 25.34 5.01
C ASP A 78 18.95 24.34 4.09
N THR A 79 19.16 23.12 4.59
CA THR A 79 19.77 22.03 3.82
C THR A 79 18.75 21.09 3.18
N TYR A 80 17.46 21.38 3.31
CA TYR A 80 16.37 20.54 2.86
C TYR A 80 16.54 20.05 1.41
N LYS A 81 16.73 20.95 0.47
CA LYS A 81 16.88 20.58 -0.96
C LYS A 81 18.02 19.62 -1.23
N LYS A 82 19.10 19.72 -0.45
CA LYS A 82 20.26 18.85 -0.58
C LYS A 82 20.04 17.48 0.02
N ASN A 83 19.43 17.42 1.19
CA ASN A 83 19.37 16.24 2.03
C ASN A 83 18.11 15.42 1.81
N PHE A 84 16.96 16.07 1.52
CA PHE A 84 15.71 15.35 1.26
C PHE A 84 15.62 14.88 -0.19
N LYS A 85 15.29 13.60 -0.37
CA LYS A 85 15.18 12.94 -1.67
C LYS A 85 13.86 12.22 -1.79
N GLY A 86 13.29 12.25 -2.98
CA GLY A 86 12.29 11.29 -3.40
C GLY A 86 12.96 9.96 -3.72
N THR A 87 12.34 8.84 -3.36
CA THR A 87 12.87 7.52 -3.71
C THR A 87 11.83 6.70 -4.47
N ILE A 88 12.30 5.96 -5.45
CA ILE A 88 11.52 4.91 -6.12
C ILE A 88 12.23 3.59 -5.86
N SER A 89 11.53 2.68 -5.19
CA SER A 89 12.07 1.40 -4.74
C SER A 89 11.53 0.27 -5.58
N PHE A 90 12.39 -0.61 -6.02
CA PHE A 90 12.05 -1.80 -6.79
C PHE A 90 12.21 -3.04 -5.91
N VAL A 91 11.09 -3.66 -5.60
CA VAL A 91 11.02 -4.90 -4.81
C VAL A 91 10.75 -6.05 -5.78
N SER A 92 11.74 -6.91 -5.96
CA SER A 92 11.60 -8.08 -6.83
C SER A 92 10.63 -9.09 -6.23
N VAL A 93 9.89 -9.78 -7.12
CA VAL A 93 8.94 -10.84 -6.75
C VAL A 93 9.41 -12.15 -7.34
N ALA A 94 9.70 -13.14 -6.50
CA ALA A 94 10.15 -14.45 -6.96
C ALA A 94 9.02 -15.17 -7.73
N PRO A 95 9.30 -15.74 -8.94
CA PRO A 95 8.27 -16.30 -9.81
C PRO A 95 7.47 -17.47 -9.20
N THR A 96 8.10 -18.26 -8.36
CA THR A 96 7.53 -19.51 -7.85
C THR A 96 6.70 -19.31 -6.58
N ASN A 97 7.23 -18.57 -5.61
CA ASN A 97 6.64 -18.44 -4.27
C ASN A 97 6.22 -17.01 -3.94
N GLY A 98 6.49 -16.05 -4.83
CA GLY A 98 6.14 -14.64 -4.63
C GLY A 98 6.98 -13.89 -3.60
N GLU A 99 8.04 -14.49 -3.07
CA GLU A 99 8.92 -13.87 -2.08
C GLU A 99 9.41 -12.50 -2.55
N MET A 100 9.27 -11.52 -1.68
CA MET A 100 9.64 -10.13 -1.97
C MET A 100 11.05 -9.82 -1.44
N LYS A 101 11.84 -9.10 -2.25
CA LYS A 101 13.16 -8.65 -1.86
C LYS A 101 13.45 -7.26 -2.42
N LEU A 102 13.91 -6.34 -1.57
CA LEU A 102 14.40 -5.04 -2.04
C LEU A 102 15.58 -5.26 -2.99
N ALA A 103 15.41 -4.88 -4.26
CA ALA A 103 16.43 -5.08 -5.29
C ALA A 103 17.33 -3.85 -5.43
N PHE A 104 16.76 -2.67 -5.63
CA PHE A 104 17.47 -1.40 -5.75
C PHE A 104 16.51 -0.22 -5.57
N GLN A 105 17.09 0.97 -5.43
CA GLN A 105 16.35 2.22 -5.31
C GLN A 105 16.91 3.27 -6.26
N LEU A 106 16.04 4.15 -6.74
CA LEU A 106 16.39 5.39 -7.43
C LEU A 106 16.25 6.54 -6.43
N ALA A 107 17.25 7.40 -6.37
CA ALA A 107 17.20 8.65 -5.62
C ALA A 107 16.98 9.84 -6.57
N LEU A 108 15.92 10.60 -6.31
CA LEU A 108 15.49 11.76 -7.06
C LEU A 108 15.59 13.03 -6.18
N PRO A 109 15.49 14.23 -6.75
CA PRO A 109 15.23 15.43 -5.97
C PRO A 109 14.04 15.26 -5.04
N GLY A 110 13.91 16.09 -4.00
CA GLY A 110 12.76 16.05 -3.10
C GLY A 110 11.45 16.22 -3.85
N MET A 111 10.63 15.17 -3.89
CA MET A 111 9.38 15.07 -4.64
C MET A 111 8.36 14.22 -3.91
N ASN A 112 7.08 14.59 -4.03
CA ASN A 112 5.95 13.75 -3.64
C ASN A 112 5.46 12.96 -4.86
N PHE A 113 5.46 11.64 -4.74
CA PHE A 113 4.81 10.79 -5.73
C PHE A 113 3.37 10.53 -5.29
N ASP A 114 2.44 10.60 -6.24
CA ASP A 114 1.04 10.28 -5.98
C ASP A 114 0.73 8.89 -6.55
N LEU A 115 0.35 8.80 -7.79
CA LEU A 115 0.00 7.53 -8.40
C LEU A 115 1.05 7.07 -9.40
N SER A 116 0.92 5.82 -9.79
CA SER A 116 1.85 5.22 -10.74
C SER A 116 1.16 4.22 -11.65
N HIS A 117 1.78 3.91 -12.76
CA HIS A 117 1.32 2.84 -13.65
C HIS A 117 2.50 2.24 -14.42
N SER A 118 2.48 0.92 -14.54
CA SER A 118 3.44 0.21 -15.38
C SER A 118 3.18 0.47 -16.87
N GLY A 119 4.24 0.67 -17.62
CA GLY A 119 4.19 0.51 -19.06
C GLY A 119 3.85 -0.93 -19.47
N LYS A 120 3.28 -1.08 -20.68
CA LYS A 120 2.82 -2.34 -21.26
C LYS A 120 3.18 -2.37 -22.74
N GLY A 121 3.34 -3.57 -23.31
CA GLY A 121 3.63 -3.69 -24.75
C GLY A 121 4.77 -2.78 -25.19
N PRO A 122 4.53 -1.73 -26.02
CA PRO A 122 5.58 -0.84 -26.51
C PRO A 122 6.30 -0.07 -25.39
N SER A 123 5.61 0.22 -24.29
CA SER A 123 6.18 0.87 -23.11
C SER A 123 6.61 -0.12 -22.01
N SER A 124 6.61 -1.42 -22.28
CA SER A 124 7.16 -2.43 -21.36
C SER A 124 8.60 -2.07 -20.95
N GLY A 125 8.90 -2.22 -19.67
CA GLY A 125 10.20 -1.80 -19.11
C GLY A 125 10.26 -0.36 -18.65
N TRP A 126 9.14 0.36 -18.78
CA TRP A 126 8.96 1.70 -18.24
C TRP A 126 7.91 1.70 -17.12
N PHE A 127 8.00 2.71 -16.27
CA PHE A 127 7.04 2.97 -15.21
C PHE A 127 6.75 4.47 -15.16
N PHE A 128 5.50 4.85 -14.96
CA PHE A 128 5.10 6.24 -14.93
C PHE A 128 4.62 6.62 -13.53
N PHE A 129 4.95 7.83 -13.09
CA PHE A 129 4.50 8.39 -11.81
C PHE A 129 3.94 9.78 -12.01
N SER A 130 2.83 10.07 -11.37
CA SER A 130 2.43 11.46 -11.16
C SER A 130 3.21 12.04 -9.98
N CYS A 131 3.69 13.26 -10.14
CA CYS A 131 4.49 13.95 -9.16
C CYS A 131 4.07 15.41 -9.05
N TYR A 132 3.71 15.82 -7.87
CA TYR A 132 3.62 17.22 -7.49
C TYR A 132 4.70 17.52 -6.46
N ASN A 133 5.47 18.55 -6.70
CA ASN A 133 6.67 18.83 -5.94
C ASN A 133 6.43 19.84 -4.82
N SER A 134 5.44 19.58 -3.96
CA SER A 134 5.10 20.45 -2.85
C SER A 134 6.22 20.57 -1.81
N GLU A 135 7.12 19.61 -1.75
CA GLU A 135 8.22 19.60 -0.79
C GLU A 135 9.33 20.59 -1.09
N GLN A 136 9.28 21.23 -2.26
CA GLN A 136 10.11 22.40 -2.53
C GLN A 136 9.76 23.59 -1.62
N ALA A 137 8.58 23.57 -1.00
CA ALA A 137 8.14 24.57 -0.05
C ALA A 137 8.32 24.08 1.40
N HIS A 138 9.50 24.24 1.91
CA HIS A 138 9.91 23.79 3.24
C HIS A 138 9.25 24.53 4.43
N THR A 139 8.40 25.51 4.18
CA THR A 139 7.76 26.32 5.24
C THR A 139 6.40 25.79 5.69
N LEU A 140 5.90 24.70 5.12
CA LEU A 140 4.59 24.10 5.40
C LEU A 140 3.37 25.03 5.17
N LEU A 141 3.58 26.22 4.63
CA LEU A 141 2.50 27.09 4.21
C LEU A 141 2.07 26.70 2.81
N GLU A 142 0.82 26.32 2.64
CA GLU A 142 0.27 25.86 1.36
C GLU A 142 0.48 26.88 0.23
N VAL A 143 0.35 28.14 0.52
CA VAL A 143 0.65 29.23 -0.41
C VAL A 143 2.08 29.16 -0.96
N ASN A 144 3.05 28.81 -0.13
CA ASN A 144 4.43 28.62 -0.56
C ASN A 144 4.62 27.31 -1.33
N ALA A 145 3.94 26.25 -0.89
CA ALA A 145 3.92 24.99 -1.59
C ALA A 145 3.38 25.18 -3.01
N SER A 146 2.18 25.74 -3.15
CA SER A 146 1.54 26.01 -4.45
C SER A 146 2.37 26.90 -5.37
N LYS A 147 3.10 27.86 -4.82
CA LYS A 147 3.97 28.75 -5.59
C LYS A 147 5.20 28.06 -6.18
N ARG A 148 5.71 27.04 -5.49
CA ARG A 148 6.95 26.34 -5.86
C ARG A 148 6.72 24.98 -6.49
N ASP A 149 5.48 24.51 -6.53
CA ASP A 149 5.13 23.22 -7.12
C ASP A 149 5.63 23.10 -8.55
N LYS A 150 6.16 21.92 -8.82
CA LYS A 150 6.55 21.47 -10.14
C LYS A 150 5.80 20.19 -10.46
N ASP A 151 4.89 20.30 -11.39
CA ASP A 151 3.90 19.27 -11.72
C ASP A 151 4.36 18.49 -12.94
N TYR A 152 4.67 17.21 -12.72
CA TYR A 152 5.21 16.35 -13.78
C TYR A 152 4.55 14.97 -13.80
N ILE A 153 4.57 14.34 -14.95
CA ILE A 153 4.60 12.89 -15.08
C ILE A 153 6.07 12.48 -15.25
N LEU A 154 6.53 11.57 -14.43
CA LEU A 154 7.85 10.97 -14.58
C LEU A 154 7.73 9.71 -15.43
N ALA A 155 8.58 9.62 -16.45
CA ALA A 155 8.78 8.41 -17.24
C ALA A 155 10.09 7.75 -16.80
N VAL A 156 9.99 6.59 -16.15
CA VAL A 156 11.11 5.87 -15.55
C VAL A 156 11.42 4.62 -16.35
N ASN A 157 12.58 4.58 -16.97
CA ASN A 157 13.10 3.39 -17.67
C ASN A 157 13.74 2.43 -16.64
N TRP A 158 12.92 1.61 -16.00
CA TRP A 158 13.40 0.72 -14.95
C TRP A 158 14.30 -0.41 -15.49
N LYS A 159 14.11 -0.84 -16.73
CA LYS A 159 15.02 -1.81 -17.36
C LYS A 159 16.43 -1.25 -17.49
N LYS A 160 16.55 0.01 -17.86
CA LYS A 160 17.85 0.68 -17.94
C LYS A 160 18.50 0.81 -16.57
N ALA A 161 17.71 1.15 -15.56
CA ALA A 161 18.20 1.17 -14.17
C ALA A 161 18.69 -0.22 -13.73
N GLU A 162 17.93 -1.26 -14.03
CA GLU A 162 18.33 -2.65 -13.75
C GLU A 162 19.64 -3.05 -14.44
N GLU A 163 19.85 -2.63 -15.70
CA GLU A 163 21.11 -2.86 -16.43
C GLU A 163 22.29 -2.20 -15.71
N TYR A 164 22.13 -0.97 -15.25
CA TYR A 164 23.17 -0.28 -14.48
C TYR A 164 23.49 -0.99 -13.16
N VAL A 165 22.46 -1.41 -12.43
CA VAL A 165 22.65 -2.18 -11.19
C VAL A 165 23.39 -3.50 -11.45
N LYS A 166 23.01 -4.24 -12.49
CA LYS A 166 23.68 -5.49 -12.91
C LYS A 166 25.14 -5.25 -13.34
N ALA A 167 25.44 -4.08 -13.89
CA ALA A 167 26.79 -3.65 -14.22
C ALA A 167 27.60 -3.10 -13.02
N GLY A 168 27.07 -3.23 -11.80
CA GLY A 168 27.73 -2.76 -10.59
C GLY A 168 27.74 -1.24 -10.41
N LYS A 169 26.90 -0.51 -11.12
CA LYS A 169 26.75 0.94 -10.98
C LYS A 169 25.82 1.29 -9.81
N GLY A 170 25.88 2.55 -9.40
CA GLY A 170 25.20 3.03 -8.20
C GLY A 170 26.05 2.89 -6.95
N ARG A 171 25.62 3.52 -5.87
CA ARG A 171 26.29 3.44 -4.58
C ARG A 171 25.65 2.37 -3.71
N LYS A 172 26.44 1.74 -2.89
CA LYS A 172 25.97 0.79 -1.89
C LYS A 172 25.60 1.55 -0.61
N GLN A 173 24.44 1.26 -0.07
CA GLN A 173 23.95 1.86 1.15
C GLN A 173 23.48 0.78 2.11
N ALA A 174 23.97 0.81 3.34
CA ALA A 174 23.44 -0.01 4.41
C ALA A 174 22.02 0.46 4.78
N VAL A 175 21.10 -0.46 4.84
CA VAL A 175 19.69 -0.19 5.19
C VAL A 175 19.22 -1.17 6.26
N LYS A 176 18.31 -0.67 7.10
CA LYS A 176 17.63 -1.46 8.13
C LYS A 176 16.12 -1.34 7.90
N TYR A 177 15.42 -2.45 7.75
CA TYR A 177 13.98 -2.45 7.55
C TYR A 177 13.33 -3.74 8.08
N ALA A 178 12.03 -3.70 8.31
CA ALA A 178 11.27 -4.87 8.70
C ALA A 178 10.88 -5.72 7.49
N HIS A 179 11.00 -7.03 7.63
CA HIS A 179 10.56 -7.99 6.62
C HIS A 179 9.94 -9.19 7.33
N ASN A 180 8.63 -9.35 7.22
CA ASN A 180 7.86 -10.38 7.89
C ASN A 180 7.34 -11.38 6.88
N VAL A 181 7.60 -12.65 7.11
CA VAL A 181 7.05 -13.77 6.34
C VAL A 181 6.14 -14.58 7.25
N TYR A 182 4.93 -14.84 6.79
CA TYR A 182 3.90 -15.56 7.53
C TYR A 182 3.66 -16.92 6.91
N SER A 183 3.61 -17.97 7.74
CA SER A 183 3.28 -19.34 7.33
C SER A 183 2.02 -19.82 8.03
N ASP A 184 1.39 -20.87 7.51
CA ASP A 184 0.15 -21.41 8.06
C ASP A 184 0.30 -21.97 9.50
N SER A 185 1.52 -22.32 9.91
CA SER A 185 1.77 -22.96 11.21
C SER A 185 2.47 -22.08 12.22
N THR A 186 3.31 -21.17 11.75
CA THR A 186 4.04 -20.25 12.63
C THR A 186 4.27 -18.94 11.90
N HIS A 187 3.90 -17.84 12.51
CA HIS A 187 4.23 -16.54 11.99
C HIS A 187 5.55 -16.10 12.58
N SER A 188 6.51 -15.92 11.70
CA SER A 188 7.73 -15.26 12.13
C SER A 188 7.42 -13.78 12.32
N ALA A 189 7.55 -13.33 13.53
CA ALA A 189 7.68 -11.92 13.75
C ALA A 189 9.00 -11.45 13.20
N THR A 190 8.96 -10.33 12.58
CA THR A 190 10.04 -9.42 12.34
C THR A 190 11.45 -9.95 12.44
N SER A 191 11.97 -10.35 11.35
CA SER A 191 13.38 -10.16 11.12
C SER A 191 13.60 -8.69 10.75
N THR A 192 14.24 -7.92 11.62
CA THR A 192 14.87 -6.68 11.19
C THR A 192 15.96 -7.08 10.22
N MET A 193 15.77 -6.75 8.95
CA MET A 193 16.81 -6.95 7.94
C MET A 193 17.81 -5.82 8.05
N VAL A 194 19.06 -6.17 8.25
CA VAL A 194 20.19 -5.26 8.05
C VAL A 194 20.92 -5.76 6.82
N THR A 195 20.89 -5.01 5.76
CA THR A 195 21.46 -5.41 4.48
C THR A 195 22.00 -4.20 3.73
N GLU A 196 22.55 -4.44 2.57
CA GLU A 196 23.02 -3.41 1.65
C GLU A 196 22.11 -3.36 0.43
N THR A 197 21.64 -2.18 0.08
CA THR A 197 20.91 -1.95 -1.17
C THR A 197 21.74 -1.09 -2.13
N THR A 198 21.46 -1.20 -3.42
CA THR A 198 22.04 -0.32 -4.43
C THR A 198 21.13 0.88 -4.64
N VAL A 199 21.66 2.08 -4.50
CA VAL A 199 20.97 3.34 -4.77
C VAL A 199 21.59 3.99 -6.00
N ILE A 200 20.77 4.31 -6.99
CA ILE A 200 21.12 5.05 -8.19
C ILE A 200 20.66 6.49 -8.04
N ASP A 201 21.58 7.42 -7.95
CA ASP A 201 21.26 8.85 -8.04
C ASP A 201 20.98 9.20 -9.49
N VAL A 202 19.72 9.50 -9.83
CA VAL A 202 19.27 9.63 -11.23
C VAL A 202 19.96 10.78 -11.98
N LYS A 203 20.44 11.80 -11.28
CA LYS A 203 21.22 12.91 -11.87
C LYS A 203 22.52 12.44 -12.55
N ASP A 204 23.08 11.32 -12.07
CA ASP A 204 24.34 10.75 -12.59
C ASP A 204 24.06 9.77 -13.77
N PHE A 205 22.77 9.46 -14.01
CA PHE A 205 22.31 8.54 -15.05
C PHE A 205 21.09 9.14 -15.77
N PRO A 206 21.26 10.17 -16.60
CA PRO A 206 20.17 10.97 -17.17
C PRO A 206 19.31 10.24 -18.21
N ASP A 207 19.60 8.98 -18.51
CA ASP A 207 18.84 8.11 -19.41
C ASP A 207 17.86 7.17 -18.68
N ILE A 208 17.73 7.31 -17.35
CA ILE A 208 16.80 6.51 -16.55
C ILE A 208 15.45 7.22 -16.36
N VAL A 209 15.47 8.51 -16.04
CA VAL A 209 14.25 9.27 -15.69
C VAL A 209 14.12 10.50 -16.58
N TYR A 210 12.90 10.73 -17.05
CA TYR A 210 12.50 11.92 -17.81
C TYR A 210 11.26 12.53 -17.17
N MET A 211 11.16 13.85 -17.17
CA MET A 211 10.01 14.59 -16.70
C MET A 211 9.20 15.13 -17.86
N ILE A 212 7.88 15.03 -17.77
CA ILE A 212 6.93 15.56 -18.74
C ILE A 212 6.03 16.53 -17.97
N PRO A 213 6.00 17.82 -18.33
CA PRO A 213 5.10 18.78 -17.67
C PRO A 213 3.65 18.28 -17.70
N CYS A 214 2.94 18.46 -16.62
CA CYS A 214 1.55 18.05 -16.47
C CYS A 214 0.73 19.20 -15.88
N PRO A 215 -0.57 19.30 -16.17
CA PRO A 215 -1.44 20.28 -15.53
C PRO A 215 -1.43 20.18 -14.00
N LYS A 216 -1.70 21.30 -13.36
CA LYS A 216 -1.53 21.54 -11.93
C LYS A 216 -2.10 20.44 -11.03
N SER A 217 -1.28 20.01 -10.09
CA SER A 217 -1.55 18.96 -9.09
C SER A 217 -1.90 17.62 -9.74
N PRO A 218 -0.96 16.99 -10.49
CA PRO A 218 -1.21 15.71 -11.14
C PRO A 218 -1.48 14.62 -10.09
N HIS A 219 -2.46 13.76 -10.39
CA HIS A 219 -2.83 12.64 -9.55
C HIS A 219 -2.76 11.33 -10.35
N GLY A 220 -3.56 11.16 -11.40
CA GLY A 220 -3.48 9.99 -12.27
C GLY A 220 -2.35 10.07 -13.30
N CYS A 221 -1.82 8.90 -13.66
CA CYS A 221 -0.89 8.71 -14.80
C CYS A 221 -1.14 7.33 -15.41
N ASP A 222 -2.37 7.10 -15.88
CA ASP A 222 -2.87 5.79 -16.25
C ASP A 222 -2.42 5.41 -17.66
N VAL A 223 -1.91 4.18 -17.82
CA VAL A 223 -1.43 3.66 -19.12
C VAL A 223 -2.52 2.84 -19.78
N ASP A 224 -2.86 3.18 -21.01
CA ASP A 224 -3.88 2.48 -21.78
C ASP A 224 -3.54 1.00 -22.07
N PRO A 225 -4.52 0.17 -22.44
CA PRO A 225 -4.28 -1.25 -22.71
C PRO A 225 -3.28 -1.54 -23.83
N SER A 226 -3.11 -0.63 -24.79
CA SER A 226 -2.11 -0.77 -25.85
C SER A 226 -0.69 -0.51 -25.35
N GLY A 227 -0.54 0.24 -24.25
CA GLY A 227 0.72 0.72 -23.73
C GLY A 227 1.33 1.88 -24.50
N GLU A 228 0.60 2.45 -25.45
CA GLU A 228 1.03 3.60 -26.24
C GLU A 228 0.66 4.94 -25.59
N TYR A 229 -0.49 5.01 -24.90
CA TYR A 229 -0.99 6.25 -24.35
C TYR A 229 -0.88 6.30 -22.83
N ILE A 230 -0.40 7.42 -22.33
CA ILE A 230 -0.33 7.74 -20.91
C ILE A 230 -1.27 8.91 -20.64
N VAL A 231 -2.27 8.70 -19.80
CA VAL A 231 -3.30 9.69 -19.47
C VAL A 231 -2.88 10.40 -18.19
N GLY A 232 -2.54 11.66 -18.27
CA GLY A 232 -2.25 12.49 -17.12
C GLY A 232 -3.51 13.14 -16.57
N SER A 233 -3.54 13.43 -15.26
CA SER A 233 -4.67 14.05 -14.59
C SER A 233 -4.22 15.11 -13.59
N GLY A 234 -4.57 16.36 -13.83
CA GLY A 234 -4.31 17.47 -12.90
C GLY A 234 -5.55 17.84 -12.10
N LYS A 235 -5.56 17.67 -10.79
CA LYS A 235 -6.72 17.95 -9.91
C LYS A 235 -7.29 19.35 -10.08
N LEU A 236 -6.46 20.33 -10.42
CA LEU A 236 -6.85 21.74 -10.54
C LEU A 236 -6.95 22.19 -12.00
N ALA A 237 -7.05 21.26 -12.94
CA ALA A 237 -7.18 21.54 -14.36
C ALA A 237 -8.52 21.08 -14.93
N ALA A 238 -8.97 21.76 -16.00
CA ALA A 238 -10.17 21.41 -16.74
C ALA A 238 -9.81 20.79 -18.11
N LEU A 239 -8.81 19.93 -18.10
CA LEU A 239 -8.37 19.18 -19.29
C LEU A 239 -7.70 17.88 -18.86
N ILE A 240 -7.66 16.90 -19.77
CA ILE A 240 -6.92 15.65 -19.60
C ILE A 240 -5.87 15.60 -20.71
N PRO A 241 -4.57 15.69 -20.41
CA PRO A 241 -3.53 15.46 -21.40
C PRO A 241 -3.38 13.96 -21.65
N VAL A 242 -3.21 13.58 -22.89
CA VAL A 242 -2.86 12.23 -23.32
C VAL A 242 -1.49 12.30 -23.99
N PHE A 243 -0.51 11.65 -23.40
CA PHE A 243 0.84 11.56 -23.94
C PHE A 243 1.00 10.29 -24.77
N SER A 244 1.88 10.31 -25.77
CA SER A 244 2.20 9.17 -26.61
C SER A 244 3.59 8.66 -26.27
N PHE A 245 3.71 7.37 -25.97
CA PHE A 245 5.00 6.76 -25.64
C PHE A 245 5.97 6.83 -26.84
N SER A 246 5.48 6.61 -28.07
CA SER A 246 6.29 6.76 -29.29
C SER A 246 6.85 8.17 -29.42
N LYS A 247 6.06 9.20 -29.12
CA LYS A 247 6.52 10.59 -29.11
C LYS A 247 7.50 10.88 -27.99
N ILE A 248 7.28 10.32 -26.80
CA ILE A 248 8.22 10.41 -25.68
C ILE A 248 9.58 9.84 -26.11
N LYS A 249 9.60 8.65 -26.69
CA LYS A 249 10.84 8.03 -27.19
C LYS A 249 11.52 8.89 -28.27
N GLN A 250 10.75 9.45 -29.18
CA GLN A 250 11.27 10.35 -30.21
C GLN A 250 11.86 11.63 -29.60
N ALA A 251 11.18 12.22 -28.64
CA ALA A 251 11.67 13.41 -27.94
C ALA A 251 12.98 13.12 -27.18
N ILE A 252 13.09 11.95 -26.56
CA ILE A 252 14.33 11.49 -25.91
C ILE A 252 15.46 11.34 -26.94
N ALA A 253 15.20 10.64 -28.05
CA ALA A 253 16.21 10.41 -29.09
C ALA A 253 16.71 11.72 -29.72
N ASN A 254 15.81 12.67 -29.91
CA ASN A 254 16.11 13.98 -30.50
C ASN A 254 16.55 15.02 -29.45
N LYS A 255 16.59 14.66 -28.16
CA LYS A 255 16.87 15.58 -27.05
C LYS A 255 15.96 16.82 -27.06
N THR A 256 14.68 16.65 -27.37
CA THR A 256 13.68 17.73 -27.42
C THR A 256 13.25 18.09 -26.00
N TYR A 257 14.11 18.81 -25.29
CA TYR A 257 13.94 19.15 -23.90
C TYR A 257 13.67 20.64 -23.69
N ASP A 258 13.03 20.95 -22.59
CA ASP A 258 12.80 22.31 -22.07
C ASP A 258 13.70 22.54 -20.84
N GLY A 259 14.97 22.22 -20.99
CA GLY A 259 15.95 22.25 -19.91
C GLY A 259 15.97 20.96 -19.07
N ASP A 260 16.36 21.09 -17.83
CA ASP A 260 16.39 20.03 -16.84
C ASP A 260 15.87 20.52 -15.49
N TYR A 261 15.48 19.54 -14.65
CA TYR A 261 15.17 19.77 -13.24
C TYR A 261 16.15 19.01 -12.37
N GLU A 262 17.12 19.72 -11.78
CA GLU A 262 18.19 19.15 -10.95
C GLU A 262 18.91 17.95 -11.64
N GLY A 263 19.20 18.10 -12.93
CA GLY A 263 19.90 17.09 -13.73
C GLY A 263 18.98 16.08 -14.43
N ILE A 264 17.68 16.12 -14.22
CA ILE A 264 16.71 15.24 -14.89
C ILE A 264 16.13 15.98 -16.12
N PRO A 265 16.26 15.42 -17.35
CA PRO A 265 15.75 16.07 -18.55
C PRO A 265 14.24 16.30 -18.50
N VAL A 266 13.79 17.49 -18.85
CA VAL A 266 12.39 17.86 -18.98
C VAL A 266 12.01 17.85 -20.44
N ILE A 267 11.18 16.89 -20.86
CA ILE A 267 10.67 16.80 -22.24
C ILE A 267 9.69 17.95 -22.48
N LYS A 268 9.78 18.60 -23.65
CA LYS A 268 8.79 19.62 -24.03
C LYS A 268 7.40 19.01 -24.07
N TYR A 269 6.43 19.70 -23.45
CA TYR A 269 5.05 19.23 -23.34
C TYR A 269 4.47 18.79 -24.69
N GLU A 270 4.58 19.64 -25.70
CA GLU A 270 4.04 19.38 -27.03
C GLU A 270 4.74 18.22 -27.74
N ALA A 271 6.02 17.97 -27.42
CA ALA A 271 6.79 16.88 -28.02
C ALA A 271 6.35 15.50 -27.52
N ALA A 272 5.79 15.42 -26.31
CA ALA A 272 5.24 14.18 -25.75
C ALA A 272 3.73 14.05 -26.01
N LEU A 273 3.03 15.14 -26.25
CA LEU A 273 1.57 15.21 -26.30
C LEU A 273 1.00 14.51 -27.53
N HIS A 274 0.07 13.57 -27.32
CA HIS A 274 -0.82 13.07 -28.35
C HIS A 274 -1.98 14.05 -28.61
N GLY A 275 -2.62 14.51 -27.53
CA GLY A 275 -3.69 15.48 -27.56
C GLY A 275 -4.31 15.72 -26.19
N GLU A 276 -5.39 16.47 -26.15
CA GLU A 276 -6.08 16.84 -24.91
C GLU A 276 -7.58 16.64 -25.02
N VAL A 277 -8.19 16.05 -23.98
CA VAL A 277 -9.65 16.13 -23.80
C VAL A 277 -9.95 17.48 -23.15
N LYS A 278 -10.60 18.37 -23.92
CA LYS A 278 -10.86 19.75 -23.46
C LYS A 278 -12.19 19.87 -22.74
N LYS A 279 -12.17 20.58 -21.60
CA LYS A 279 -13.34 20.86 -20.76
C LYS A 279 -14.16 19.61 -20.38
N PRO A 280 -13.49 18.50 -19.99
CA PRO A 280 -14.23 17.31 -19.60
C PRO A 280 -14.94 17.45 -18.26
N GLY A 281 -14.52 18.36 -17.40
CA GLY A 281 -14.94 18.62 -16.02
C GLY A 281 -13.79 19.19 -15.22
N LEU A 282 -13.98 19.38 -13.92
CA LEU A 282 -12.95 19.86 -12.99
C LEU A 282 -12.44 18.74 -12.09
N GLY A 283 -11.13 18.69 -11.94
CA GLY A 283 -10.47 17.77 -11.02
C GLY A 283 -10.40 16.34 -11.53
N PRO A 284 -9.89 16.06 -12.76
CA PRO A 284 -9.66 14.69 -13.19
C PRO A 284 -8.65 14.02 -12.28
N LEU A 285 -8.93 12.76 -11.89
CA LEU A 285 -8.06 11.97 -11.03
C LEU A 285 -7.57 10.71 -11.73
N HIS A 286 -8.38 9.68 -11.79
CA HIS A 286 -8.05 8.38 -12.34
C HIS A 286 -8.76 8.08 -13.63
N THR A 287 -8.10 7.31 -14.49
CA THR A 287 -8.66 6.82 -15.74
C THR A 287 -8.49 5.31 -15.86
N GLU A 288 -9.58 4.61 -16.18
CA GLU A 288 -9.61 3.20 -16.52
C GLU A 288 -10.18 3.00 -17.93
N PHE A 289 -9.98 1.82 -18.50
CA PHE A 289 -10.25 1.56 -19.91
C PHE A 289 -11.15 0.34 -20.09
N ASP A 290 -11.97 0.38 -21.15
CA ASP A 290 -12.73 -0.77 -21.62
C ASP A 290 -12.10 -1.42 -22.88
N ALA A 291 -12.64 -2.55 -23.29
CA ALA A 291 -12.19 -3.27 -24.48
C ALA A 291 -12.59 -2.59 -25.81
N LYS A 292 -13.38 -1.52 -25.76
CA LYS A 292 -13.91 -0.81 -26.94
C LYS A 292 -13.12 0.44 -27.31
N GLY A 293 -12.04 0.73 -26.56
CA GLY A 293 -11.23 1.94 -26.74
C GLY A 293 -11.83 3.19 -26.09
N ASN A 294 -12.72 3.01 -25.12
CA ASN A 294 -13.19 4.10 -24.28
C ASN A 294 -12.37 4.19 -23.02
N ALA A 295 -12.19 5.41 -22.55
CA ALA A 295 -11.62 5.75 -21.27
C ALA A 295 -12.69 6.34 -20.35
N TYR A 296 -12.56 6.07 -19.06
CA TYR A 296 -13.46 6.53 -18.01
C TYR A 296 -12.64 7.26 -16.97
N THR A 297 -12.90 8.52 -16.74
CA THR A 297 -12.14 9.35 -15.80
C THR A 297 -13.06 9.85 -14.69
N THR A 298 -12.61 9.74 -13.45
CA THR A 298 -13.29 10.35 -12.30
C THR A 298 -12.90 11.80 -12.16
N PHE A 299 -13.88 12.63 -11.79
CA PHE A 299 -13.70 14.07 -11.59
C PHE A 299 -14.04 14.44 -10.14
N PHE A 300 -13.01 14.63 -9.36
CA PHE A 300 -13.13 14.87 -7.92
C PHE A 300 -13.93 16.14 -7.58
N ILE A 301 -13.67 17.26 -8.26
CA ILE A 301 -14.34 18.54 -7.99
C ILE A 301 -15.74 18.56 -8.60
N SER A 302 -15.89 18.12 -9.86
CA SER A 302 -17.20 18.06 -10.51
C SER A 302 -18.11 16.95 -10.01
N SER A 303 -17.58 15.99 -9.24
CA SER A 303 -18.32 14.84 -8.69
C SER A 303 -19.05 14.02 -9.76
N GLU A 304 -18.31 13.61 -10.77
CA GLU A 304 -18.85 12.85 -11.91
C GLU A 304 -17.82 11.82 -12.44
N ILE A 305 -18.31 10.86 -13.22
CA ILE A 305 -17.50 10.03 -14.12
C ILE A 305 -17.77 10.51 -15.55
N VAL A 306 -16.72 10.63 -16.34
CA VAL A 306 -16.83 10.97 -17.75
C VAL A 306 -16.26 9.84 -18.60
N LYS A 307 -17.11 9.31 -19.51
CA LYS A 307 -16.71 8.39 -20.57
C LYS A 307 -16.26 9.21 -21.78
N TRP A 308 -15.10 8.89 -22.33
CA TRP A 308 -14.57 9.57 -23.51
C TRP A 308 -13.84 8.60 -24.44
N SER A 309 -13.75 8.96 -25.72
CA SER A 309 -13.05 8.17 -26.74
C SER A 309 -11.55 8.44 -26.69
N LEU A 310 -10.74 7.41 -26.47
CA LEU A 310 -9.28 7.52 -26.52
C LEU A 310 -8.78 7.91 -27.92
N LYS A 311 -9.47 7.45 -28.98
CA LYS A 311 -9.14 7.75 -30.37
C LYS A 311 -9.41 9.20 -30.72
N ASP A 312 -10.61 9.71 -30.37
CA ASP A 312 -11.09 11.01 -30.85
C ASP A 312 -10.92 12.12 -29.81
N LEU A 313 -10.54 11.78 -28.58
CA LEU A 313 -10.41 12.69 -27.43
C LEU A 313 -11.71 13.48 -27.16
N LYS A 314 -12.86 12.84 -27.40
CA LYS A 314 -14.18 13.43 -27.23
C LYS A 314 -14.96 12.80 -26.11
N VAL A 315 -15.64 13.61 -25.33
CA VAL A 315 -16.57 13.16 -24.29
C VAL A 315 -17.78 12.48 -24.96
N LEU A 316 -18.13 11.28 -24.48
CA LEU A 316 -19.23 10.45 -24.99
C LEU A 316 -20.41 10.40 -24.02
N ASP A 317 -20.13 10.39 -22.72
CA ASP A 317 -21.15 10.30 -21.68
C ASP A 317 -20.66 10.86 -20.33
N ARG A 318 -21.59 11.21 -19.44
CA ARG A 318 -21.33 11.68 -18.08
C ARG A 318 -22.34 11.11 -17.11
N GLN A 319 -21.88 10.76 -15.93
CA GLN A 319 -22.74 10.34 -14.83
C GLN A 319 -22.32 11.01 -13.53
N PRO A 320 -23.25 11.63 -12.80
CA PRO A 320 -22.95 12.18 -11.49
C PRO A 320 -22.62 11.07 -10.50
N THR A 321 -21.75 11.39 -9.55
CA THR A 321 -21.43 10.52 -8.42
C THR A 321 -21.83 11.16 -7.09
N TYR A 322 -21.73 10.39 -6.02
CA TYR A 322 -22.06 10.87 -4.68
C TYR A 322 -20.85 11.43 -3.96
N TYR A 323 -20.32 12.46 -4.57
CA TYR A 323 -19.28 13.39 -4.25
C TYR A 323 -17.86 12.86 -4.30
N SER A 324 -17.07 13.67 -4.92
CA SER A 324 -15.61 13.60 -4.95
C SER A 324 -15.08 12.19 -5.21
N PRO A 325 -15.42 11.55 -6.34
CA PRO A 325 -14.90 10.24 -6.67
C PRO A 325 -13.38 10.35 -6.87
N GLY A 326 -12.66 9.42 -6.25
CA GLY A 326 -11.21 9.32 -6.43
C GLY A 326 -10.87 8.25 -7.44
N HIS A 327 -10.70 7.05 -6.96
CA HIS A 327 -10.37 5.89 -7.79
C HIS A 327 -11.62 5.29 -8.43
N LEU A 328 -11.38 4.50 -9.46
CA LEU A 328 -12.38 3.66 -10.09
C LEU A 328 -11.74 2.32 -10.44
N CYS A 329 -12.57 1.33 -10.73
CA CYS A 329 -12.12 0.01 -11.14
C CYS A 329 -13.02 -0.52 -12.26
N ILE A 330 -12.41 -0.92 -13.37
CA ILE A 330 -13.04 -1.70 -14.45
C ILE A 330 -12.34 -3.05 -14.50
N PRO A 331 -13.05 -4.20 -14.48
CA PRO A 331 -12.40 -5.50 -14.55
C PRO A 331 -11.43 -5.62 -15.73
N GLY A 332 -10.15 -5.84 -15.40
CA GLY A 332 -9.07 -5.91 -16.38
C GLY A 332 -8.66 -4.57 -17.00
N GLY A 333 -9.16 -3.43 -16.52
CA GLY A 333 -8.85 -2.10 -17.07
C GLY A 333 -7.37 -1.74 -17.04
N ASP A 334 -6.63 -2.25 -16.05
CA ASP A 334 -5.18 -2.08 -15.93
C ASP A 334 -4.36 -3.06 -16.78
N THR A 335 -5.01 -3.98 -17.48
CA THR A 335 -4.33 -5.00 -18.28
C THR A 335 -4.33 -4.67 -19.77
N ARG A 336 -3.62 -5.46 -20.57
CA ARG A 336 -3.65 -5.33 -22.02
C ARG A 336 -4.97 -5.80 -22.65
N LYS A 337 -5.81 -6.50 -21.90
CA LYS A 337 -7.07 -7.09 -22.37
C LYS A 337 -8.20 -6.79 -21.39
N PRO A 338 -8.70 -5.56 -21.33
CA PRO A 338 -9.88 -5.24 -20.53
C PRO A 338 -11.07 -6.12 -20.95
N TYR A 339 -11.85 -6.58 -19.97
CA TYR A 339 -13.02 -7.42 -20.23
C TYR A 339 -14.26 -6.97 -19.47
N GLY A 340 -14.12 -5.92 -18.65
CA GLY A 340 -15.17 -5.44 -17.76
C GLY A 340 -16.34 -4.82 -18.50
N LYS A 341 -17.55 -5.11 -17.99
CA LYS A 341 -18.81 -4.48 -18.38
C LYS A 341 -19.39 -3.61 -17.28
N TYR A 342 -18.67 -3.51 -16.18
CA TYR A 342 -19.04 -2.73 -15.00
C TYR A 342 -17.88 -1.83 -14.59
N LEU A 343 -18.23 -0.72 -13.97
CA LEU A 343 -17.30 0.20 -13.36
C LEU A 343 -17.74 0.44 -11.92
N ILE A 344 -16.78 0.42 -10.99
CA ILE A 344 -17.00 0.85 -9.62
C ILE A 344 -16.25 2.16 -9.41
N ALA A 345 -16.97 3.19 -8.94
CA ALA A 345 -16.37 4.46 -8.55
C ALA A 345 -16.39 4.60 -7.03
N TYR A 346 -15.28 5.06 -6.47
CA TYR A 346 -15.11 5.23 -5.03
C TYR A 346 -15.22 6.70 -4.66
N ASN A 347 -16.29 7.04 -3.93
CA ASN A 347 -16.53 8.39 -3.46
C ASN A 347 -15.76 8.63 -2.16
N LYS A 348 -14.73 9.45 -2.23
CA LYS A 348 -13.81 9.70 -1.11
C LYS A 348 -14.38 10.61 -0.04
N ILE A 349 -15.25 11.54 -0.44
CA ILE A 349 -15.85 12.54 0.45
C ILE A 349 -17.34 12.58 0.15
N THR A 350 -18.13 12.13 1.10
CA THR A 350 -19.61 12.23 1.02
C THR A 350 -20.14 13.23 2.04
N LYS A 351 -19.36 14.22 2.32
CA LYS A 351 -19.74 15.29 3.22
C LYS A 351 -21.11 15.84 2.87
N ASP A 352 -21.93 16.03 3.87
CA ASP A 352 -23.28 16.60 3.80
C ASP A 352 -24.32 15.74 3.06
N ARG A 353 -23.98 14.59 2.50
CA ARG A 353 -24.92 13.76 1.76
C ARG A 353 -26.07 13.23 2.63
N TYR A 354 -25.77 12.87 3.86
CA TYR A 354 -26.73 12.27 4.77
C TYR A 354 -27.22 13.22 5.86
N LEU A 355 -26.81 14.47 5.81
CA LEU A 355 -27.29 15.48 6.74
C LEU A 355 -28.74 15.86 6.45
N PRO A 356 -29.53 16.09 7.50
CA PRO A 356 -29.21 15.98 8.94
C PRO A 356 -29.49 14.59 9.52
N THR A 357 -29.78 13.59 8.73
CA THR A 357 -30.38 12.31 9.17
C THR A 357 -29.39 11.14 9.26
N GLY A 358 -28.16 11.31 8.84
CA GLY A 358 -27.20 10.23 8.82
C GLY A 358 -25.77 10.67 9.15
N PRO A 359 -24.82 9.72 9.21
CA PRO A 359 -23.43 10.03 9.48
C PRO A 359 -22.83 10.86 8.34
N GLU A 360 -22.19 11.95 8.68
CA GLU A 360 -21.55 12.87 7.73
C GLU A 360 -20.48 12.24 6.86
N LEU A 361 -19.88 11.17 7.35
CA LEU A 361 -18.66 10.60 6.80
C LEU A 361 -18.87 9.23 6.14
N ALA A 362 -20.10 8.83 5.88
CA ALA A 362 -20.35 7.60 5.14
C ALA A 362 -19.93 7.79 3.67
N GLN A 363 -18.78 7.28 3.32
CA GLN A 363 -18.33 7.20 1.95
C GLN A 363 -19.05 6.08 1.23
N SER A 364 -18.98 6.05 -0.11
CA SER A 364 -19.70 5.05 -0.87
C SER A 364 -18.90 4.53 -2.07
N ALA A 365 -19.28 3.33 -2.49
CA ALA A 365 -18.89 2.76 -3.76
C ALA A 365 -20.12 2.65 -4.65
N GLN A 366 -20.03 3.15 -5.88
CA GLN A 366 -21.11 3.15 -6.86
C GLN A 366 -20.78 2.23 -8.01
N LEU A 367 -21.68 1.29 -8.29
CA LEU A 367 -21.58 0.34 -9.40
C LEU A 367 -22.35 0.87 -10.62
N PHE A 368 -21.67 0.95 -11.75
CA PHE A 368 -22.23 1.35 -13.04
C PHE A 368 -22.13 0.22 -14.07
N ASP A 369 -23.18 0.02 -14.84
CA ASP A 369 -23.13 -0.75 -16.09
C ASP A 369 -22.55 0.14 -17.20
N ILE A 370 -21.48 -0.32 -17.84
CA ILE A 370 -20.80 0.34 -18.96
C ILE A 370 -20.86 -0.46 -20.25
N SER A 371 -21.69 -1.50 -20.31
CA SER A 371 -21.82 -2.37 -21.50
C SER A 371 -22.43 -1.65 -22.69
N GLY A 372 -23.28 -0.64 -22.45
CA GLY A 372 -23.94 0.18 -23.47
C GLY A 372 -23.20 1.46 -23.82
N ASP A 373 -23.84 2.29 -24.65
CA ASP A 373 -23.31 3.59 -25.02
C ASP A 373 -23.32 4.57 -23.85
N LYS A 374 -24.35 4.47 -23.02
CA LYS A 374 -24.53 5.26 -21.80
C LYS A 374 -24.21 4.45 -20.55
N MET A 375 -23.57 5.08 -19.59
CA MET A 375 -23.37 4.51 -18.27
C MET A 375 -24.70 4.50 -17.49
N LYS A 376 -24.93 3.47 -16.71
CA LYS A 376 -26.14 3.33 -15.87
C LYS A 376 -25.76 2.97 -14.46
N LEU A 377 -26.14 3.80 -13.49
CA LEU A 377 -25.99 3.48 -12.08
C LEU A 377 -26.88 2.28 -11.72
N LEU A 378 -26.29 1.23 -11.15
CA LEU A 378 -26.98 0.02 -10.72
C LEU A 378 -27.15 -0.06 -9.21
N ALA A 379 -26.11 0.31 -8.47
CA ALA A 379 -26.10 0.21 -7.02
C ALA A 379 -25.21 1.29 -6.41
N ASP A 380 -25.55 1.68 -5.21
CA ASP A 380 -24.75 2.51 -4.33
C ASP A 380 -24.76 1.89 -2.94
N TYR A 381 -23.60 1.70 -2.35
CA TYR A 381 -23.49 1.12 -1.02
C TYR A 381 -22.45 1.86 -0.19
N PRO A 382 -22.70 2.02 1.11
CA PRO A 382 -21.76 2.71 1.99
C PRO A 382 -20.46 1.92 2.13
N SER A 383 -19.37 2.63 2.30
CA SER A 383 -18.08 2.07 2.67
C SER A 383 -17.52 2.78 3.89
N ILE A 384 -16.58 2.14 4.58
CA ILE A 384 -15.91 2.69 5.75
C ILE A 384 -14.54 3.22 5.32
N GLY A 385 -14.15 4.35 5.89
CA GLY A 385 -12.89 5.01 5.59
C GLY A 385 -12.90 5.65 4.20
N GLU A 386 -11.77 6.19 3.78
CA GLU A 386 -11.61 6.75 2.44
C GLU A 386 -11.31 5.61 1.45
N PRO A 387 -12.30 5.16 0.64
CA PRO A 387 -12.06 4.05 -0.27
C PRO A 387 -11.06 4.46 -1.35
N HIS A 388 -10.01 3.66 -1.51
CA HIS A 388 -8.94 3.86 -2.46
C HIS A 388 -8.98 2.85 -3.59
N TYR A 389 -7.82 2.63 -4.18
CA TYR A 389 -7.66 1.77 -5.34
C TYR A 389 -8.09 0.32 -5.06
N ALA A 390 -8.79 -0.27 -6.01
CA ALA A 390 -9.18 -1.67 -5.99
C ALA A 390 -9.07 -2.29 -7.38
N GLN A 391 -8.99 -3.61 -7.42
CA GLN A 391 -9.02 -4.37 -8.66
C GLN A 391 -10.09 -5.46 -8.59
N ALA A 392 -10.74 -5.69 -9.70
CA ALA A 392 -11.70 -6.77 -9.85
C ALA A 392 -11.01 -8.01 -10.44
N LEU A 393 -11.30 -9.16 -9.86
CA LEU A 393 -10.76 -10.45 -10.28
C LEU A 393 -11.87 -11.31 -10.89
N PRO A 394 -11.58 -12.10 -11.94
CA PRO A 394 -12.49 -13.15 -12.37
C PRO A 394 -12.74 -14.15 -11.24
N ALA A 395 -13.99 -14.43 -10.93
CA ALA A 395 -14.37 -15.37 -9.86
C ALA A 395 -13.78 -16.77 -10.06
N THR A 396 -13.42 -17.13 -11.29
CA THR A 396 -12.79 -18.40 -11.63
C THR A 396 -11.34 -18.52 -11.17
N LEU A 397 -10.68 -17.38 -10.87
CA LEU A 397 -9.28 -17.33 -10.43
C LEU A 397 -9.12 -17.40 -8.92
N ILE A 398 -10.19 -17.22 -8.16
CA ILE A 398 -10.15 -17.19 -6.71
C ILE A 398 -10.87 -18.41 -6.11
N SER A 399 -10.48 -18.80 -4.91
CA SER A 399 -11.13 -19.91 -4.20
C SER A 399 -12.58 -19.56 -3.85
N LYS A 400 -13.48 -20.54 -3.93
CA LYS A 400 -14.88 -20.37 -3.52
C LYS A 400 -15.05 -20.18 -2.00
N SER A 401 -14.07 -20.57 -1.20
CA SER A 401 -14.10 -20.40 0.25
C SER A 401 -13.02 -19.39 0.67
N SER A 402 -13.37 -18.12 0.58
CA SER A 402 -12.50 -17.05 1.04
C SER A 402 -12.46 -16.91 2.56
N LEU A 403 -13.53 -17.29 3.25
CA LEU A 403 -13.59 -17.27 4.72
C LEU A 403 -13.78 -18.70 5.22
N LYS A 404 -12.79 -19.20 5.92
CA LYS A 404 -12.89 -20.45 6.65
C LYS A 404 -13.32 -20.13 8.08
N ILE A 405 -14.54 -20.55 8.44
CA ILE A 405 -15.01 -20.53 9.83
C ILE A 405 -14.41 -21.76 10.49
N PHE A 406 -13.65 -21.55 11.56
CA PHE A 406 -13.12 -22.63 12.37
C PHE A 406 -14.04 -22.84 13.57
N LYS A 407 -14.45 -24.09 13.80
CA LYS A 407 -14.96 -24.45 15.10
C LYS A 407 -13.77 -24.66 16.03
N LEU A 408 -13.83 -24.12 17.22
CA LEU A 408 -12.74 -24.21 18.18
C LEU A 408 -12.34 -25.67 18.45
N GLU A 409 -13.30 -26.58 18.48
CA GLU A 409 -13.08 -28.02 18.71
C GLU A 409 -12.36 -28.71 17.52
N GLU A 410 -12.40 -28.12 16.35
CA GLU A 410 -11.72 -28.59 15.15
C GLU A 410 -10.29 -28.02 15.03
N ASN A 411 -9.91 -27.11 15.91
CA ASN A 411 -8.59 -26.50 15.91
C ASN A 411 -7.50 -27.53 16.29
N LYS A 412 -6.68 -27.88 15.32
CA LYS A 412 -5.56 -28.84 15.49
C LYS A 412 -4.20 -28.17 15.62
N HIS A 413 -4.18 -26.86 15.86
CA HIS A 413 -2.91 -26.14 16.04
C HIS A 413 -2.16 -26.72 17.27
N PRO A 414 -0.84 -26.97 17.18
CA PRO A 414 -0.09 -27.61 18.26
C PRO A 414 -0.07 -26.80 19.56
N TYR A 415 -0.31 -25.51 19.47
CA TYR A 415 -0.28 -24.58 20.61
C TYR A 415 -1.66 -23.98 20.92
N VAL A 416 -2.73 -24.66 20.56
CA VAL A 416 -4.10 -24.21 20.86
C VAL A 416 -4.36 -24.11 22.36
N THR A 417 -4.96 -23.00 22.80
CA THR A 417 -5.37 -22.78 24.19
C THR A 417 -6.89 -22.82 24.27
N MET A 418 -7.43 -23.93 24.75
CA MET A 418 -8.87 -24.24 24.79
C MET A 418 -9.58 -23.63 26.00
N GLY A 419 -9.35 -22.37 26.27
CA GLY A 419 -9.98 -21.62 27.37
C GLY A 419 -9.00 -20.80 28.19
N GLU A 420 -9.44 -19.70 28.74
CA GLU A 420 -8.63 -18.71 29.44
C GLU A 420 -7.87 -19.27 30.65
N LYS A 421 -8.48 -20.18 31.41
CA LYS A 421 -7.84 -20.84 32.54
C LYS A 421 -6.61 -21.67 32.15
N LYS A 422 -6.44 -21.98 30.88
CA LYS A 422 -5.29 -22.72 30.34
C LYS A 422 -4.19 -21.82 29.80
N SER A 423 -4.42 -20.50 29.81
CA SER A 423 -3.39 -19.54 29.45
C SER A 423 -2.19 -19.66 30.35
N ASN A 424 -1.00 -19.62 29.79
CA ASN A 424 0.25 -19.88 30.50
C ASN A 424 1.44 -19.19 29.84
N VAL A 425 2.51 -19.01 30.58
CA VAL A 425 3.80 -18.55 30.07
C VAL A 425 4.90 -19.48 30.50
N VAL A 426 5.62 -20.05 29.56
CA VAL A 426 6.67 -21.04 29.82
C VAL A 426 7.99 -20.56 29.24
N ARG A 427 9.06 -20.68 30.01
CA ARG A 427 10.43 -20.40 29.57
C ARG A 427 11.20 -21.69 29.34
N GLU A 428 11.80 -21.84 28.17
CA GLU A 428 12.68 -22.93 27.79
C GLU A 428 14.02 -22.34 27.31
N GLY A 429 14.97 -22.17 28.22
CA GLY A 429 16.23 -21.50 27.93
C GLY A 429 16.00 -20.02 27.55
N ASN A 430 16.34 -19.63 26.32
CA ASN A 430 16.09 -18.30 25.79
C ASN A 430 14.75 -18.19 25.05
N LYS A 431 13.97 -19.26 24.98
CA LYS A 431 12.63 -19.23 24.36
C LYS A 431 11.57 -19.00 25.42
N VAL A 432 10.62 -18.14 25.12
CA VAL A 432 9.46 -17.87 25.98
C VAL A 432 8.21 -18.11 25.17
N HIS A 433 7.44 -19.10 25.55
CA HIS A 433 6.17 -19.47 24.96
C HIS A 433 5.03 -18.90 25.78
N ILE A 434 4.19 -18.09 25.17
CA ILE A 434 3.02 -17.44 25.77
C ILE A 434 1.79 -18.04 25.13
N TYR A 435 1.10 -18.89 25.87
CA TYR A 435 -0.16 -19.52 25.47
C TYR A 435 -1.30 -18.59 25.86
N MET A 436 -1.87 -17.93 24.87
CA MET A 436 -2.77 -16.80 25.05
C MET A 436 -4.13 -17.06 24.41
N THR A 437 -5.16 -16.47 24.98
CA THR A 437 -6.50 -16.42 24.38
C THR A 437 -6.89 -14.98 24.07
N ALA A 438 -7.71 -14.81 23.05
CA ALA A 438 -8.36 -13.56 22.69
C ALA A 438 -9.88 -13.76 22.75
N MET A 439 -10.57 -12.86 23.42
CA MET A 439 -12.03 -12.79 23.53
C MET A 439 -12.42 -11.32 23.73
N ARG A 440 -13.56 -10.89 23.28
CA ARG A 440 -14.05 -9.50 23.49
C ARG A 440 -14.14 -9.18 24.99
N SER A 441 -13.43 -8.23 25.54
CA SER A 441 -12.51 -7.28 24.93
C SER A 441 -11.17 -7.34 25.67
N HIS A 442 -10.57 -8.53 25.75
CA HIS A 442 -9.32 -8.73 26.48
C HIS A 442 -8.49 -9.89 25.93
N PHE A 443 -7.20 -9.85 26.26
CA PHE A 443 -6.28 -10.98 26.14
C PHE A 443 -6.07 -11.66 27.50
N SER A 444 -5.80 -12.94 27.48
CA SER A 444 -5.38 -13.68 28.67
C SER A 444 -4.20 -14.58 28.30
N PRO A 445 -2.99 -14.39 28.90
CA PRO A 445 -2.63 -13.35 29.88
C PRO A 445 -2.56 -11.94 29.26
N ASP A 446 -2.74 -10.91 30.08
CA ASP A 446 -2.71 -9.50 29.66
C ASP A 446 -1.45 -8.74 30.10
N ASN A 447 -0.81 -9.16 31.21
CA ASN A 447 0.43 -8.59 31.71
C ASN A 447 1.45 -9.68 31.95
N ILE A 448 2.65 -9.51 31.39
CA ILE A 448 3.68 -10.55 31.39
C ILE A 448 5.01 -9.95 31.82
N GLU A 449 5.65 -10.58 32.80
CA GLU A 449 6.99 -10.24 33.26
C GLU A 449 7.95 -11.41 33.10
N GLY A 450 9.24 -11.15 33.24
CA GLY A 450 10.30 -12.16 33.16
C GLY A 450 10.81 -12.41 31.73
N VAL A 451 10.29 -11.72 30.71
CA VAL A 451 10.91 -11.69 29.40
C VAL A 451 12.21 -10.87 29.47
N ARG A 452 13.23 -11.27 28.74
CA ARG A 452 14.56 -10.64 28.72
C ARG A 452 14.92 -10.16 27.33
N MET A 453 15.71 -9.11 27.26
CA MET A 453 16.28 -8.66 25.98
C MET A 453 17.05 -9.80 25.31
N GLY A 454 16.72 -10.06 24.04
CA GLY A 454 17.31 -11.14 23.24
C GLY A 454 16.63 -12.51 23.39
N ASP A 455 15.55 -12.63 24.18
CA ASP A 455 14.73 -13.84 24.16
C ASP A 455 14.01 -14.01 22.82
N GLU A 456 13.75 -15.25 22.45
CA GLU A 456 12.80 -15.60 21.39
C GLU A 456 11.41 -15.78 22.00
N VAL A 457 10.54 -14.79 21.86
CA VAL A 457 9.19 -14.79 22.43
C VAL A 457 8.19 -15.28 21.40
N TYR A 458 7.39 -16.27 21.73
CA TYR A 458 6.34 -16.84 20.90
C TYR A 458 4.98 -16.61 21.53
N PHE A 459 4.16 -15.75 20.94
CA PHE A 459 2.76 -15.57 21.33
C PHE A 459 1.90 -16.54 20.53
N HIS A 460 1.37 -17.55 21.17
CA HIS A 460 0.42 -18.52 20.60
C HIS A 460 -0.98 -18.08 21.00
N ILE A 461 -1.71 -17.44 20.11
CA ILE A 461 -2.97 -16.79 20.43
C ILE A 461 -4.12 -17.56 19.82
N THR A 462 -5.05 -18.00 20.66
CA THR A 462 -6.30 -18.66 20.22
C THR A 462 -7.46 -17.70 20.38
N ASN A 463 -8.19 -17.45 19.31
CA ASN A 463 -9.44 -16.68 19.34
C ASN A 463 -10.58 -17.61 19.80
N LEU A 464 -11.15 -17.33 20.98
CA LEU A 464 -12.22 -18.11 21.58
C LEU A 464 -13.63 -17.68 21.15
N GLU A 465 -13.76 -16.70 20.28
CA GLU A 465 -15.06 -16.24 19.80
C GLU A 465 -15.79 -17.34 19.05
N GLN A 466 -17.12 -17.36 19.24
CA GLN A 466 -18.02 -18.27 18.53
C GLN A 466 -18.74 -17.55 17.37
N ASP A 467 -18.73 -16.23 17.38
CA ASP A 467 -19.32 -15.40 16.33
C ASP A 467 -18.36 -15.28 15.16
N TRP A 468 -18.76 -15.70 14.01
CA TRP A 468 -17.94 -15.76 12.78
C TRP A 468 -17.39 -14.41 12.31
N ASP A 469 -18.00 -13.32 12.74
CA ASP A 469 -17.66 -11.94 12.36
C ASP A 469 -16.84 -11.19 13.41
N VAL A 470 -16.22 -11.90 14.37
CA VAL A 470 -15.41 -11.30 15.43
C VAL A 470 -13.97 -11.80 15.37
N PRO A 471 -13.16 -11.32 14.38
CA PRO A 471 -11.73 -11.54 14.41
C PRO A 471 -11.10 -10.69 15.52
N HIS A 472 -9.89 -11.07 15.93
CA HIS A 472 -9.03 -10.25 16.77
C HIS A 472 -7.71 -10.00 16.06
N GLY A 473 -7.28 -8.74 16.07
CA GLY A 473 -5.91 -8.43 15.74
C GLY A 473 -4.98 -8.62 16.93
N PHE A 474 -3.69 -8.77 16.71
CA PHE A 474 -2.69 -8.78 17.78
C PHE A 474 -1.39 -8.16 17.30
N GLY A 475 -0.92 -7.17 18.02
CA GLY A 475 0.37 -6.52 17.80
C GLY A 475 1.11 -6.25 19.09
N VAL A 476 2.45 -6.17 19.00
CA VAL A 476 3.33 -5.74 20.08
C VAL A 476 3.96 -4.42 19.67
N LYS A 477 3.71 -3.34 20.40
CA LYS A 477 4.30 -2.04 20.07
C LYS A 477 5.82 -2.11 20.20
N GLY A 478 6.51 -1.75 19.13
CA GLY A 478 7.97 -1.87 19.03
C GLY A 478 8.45 -3.20 18.40
N ASN A 479 7.54 -4.03 17.93
CA ASN A 479 7.84 -5.20 17.13
C ASN A 479 7.69 -4.90 15.63
N ASN A 480 8.39 -3.89 15.12
CA ASN A 480 8.49 -3.52 13.70
C ASN A 480 7.19 -3.75 12.90
N ASN A 481 6.03 -3.49 13.54
CA ASN A 481 4.72 -3.58 12.92
C ASN A 481 4.27 -5.01 12.47
N ALA A 482 4.84 -6.05 13.02
CA ALA A 482 4.27 -7.38 12.86
C ALA A 482 2.96 -7.47 13.63
N GLU A 483 1.93 -7.93 12.97
CA GLU A 483 0.61 -8.14 13.55
C GLU A 483 -0.04 -9.41 13.01
N LEU A 484 -0.99 -9.94 13.74
CA LEU A 484 -1.81 -11.08 13.35
C LEU A 484 -3.26 -10.64 13.18
N LEU A 485 -3.98 -11.27 12.26
CA LEU A 485 -5.43 -11.30 12.23
C LEU A 485 -5.88 -12.73 12.50
N ILE A 486 -6.55 -12.95 13.61
CA ILE A 486 -6.90 -14.27 14.13
C ILE A 486 -8.41 -14.44 14.04
N MET A 487 -8.86 -15.32 13.14
CA MET A 487 -10.28 -15.58 12.95
C MET A 487 -10.87 -16.38 14.13
N PRO A 488 -12.20 -16.32 14.37
CA PRO A 488 -12.85 -17.11 15.41
C PRO A 488 -12.49 -18.58 15.34
N GLY A 489 -12.14 -19.18 16.48
CA GLY A 489 -11.70 -20.58 16.61
C GLY A 489 -10.29 -20.87 16.11
N GLU A 490 -9.57 -19.89 15.59
CA GLU A 490 -8.23 -20.04 15.06
C GLU A 490 -7.15 -19.84 16.13
N THR A 491 -6.00 -20.46 15.93
CA THR A 491 -4.76 -20.19 16.68
C THR A 491 -3.67 -19.74 15.72
N GLN A 492 -3.00 -18.65 16.06
CA GLN A 492 -1.84 -18.18 15.31
C GLN A 492 -0.68 -17.88 16.26
N THR A 493 0.55 -17.91 15.72
CA THR A 493 1.76 -17.65 16.50
C THR A 493 2.50 -16.44 15.96
N LEU A 494 2.79 -15.47 16.84
CA LEU A 494 3.68 -14.36 16.58
C LEU A 494 5.02 -14.59 17.29
N LYS A 495 6.13 -14.57 16.55
CA LYS A 495 7.48 -14.57 17.13
C LYS A 495 7.98 -13.13 17.29
N TRP A 496 8.55 -12.80 18.42
CA TRP A 496 9.16 -11.52 18.73
C TRP A 496 10.53 -11.70 19.39
N MET A 497 11.48 -10.88 19.02
CA MET A 497 12.78 -10.81 19.68
C MET A 497 13.01 -9.39 20.19
N PRO A 498 12.79 -9.10 21.48
CA PRO A 498 13.00 -7.77 22.03
C PRO A 498 14.48 -7.38 21.96
N ASP A 499 14.75 -6.24 21.36
CA ASP A 499 16.08 -5.67 21.16
C ASP A 499 16.45 -4.60 22.22
N ARG A 500 15.52 -4.29 23.11
CA ARG A 500 15.70 -3.28 24.17
C ARG A 500 14.89 -3.60 25.41
N VAL A 501 15.35 -3.08 26.53
CA VAL A 501 14.65 -3.12 27.82
C VAL A 501 13.49 -2.12 27.83
N GLY A 502 12.38 -2.47 28.47
CA GLY A 502 11.23 -1.58 28.60
C GLY A 502 9.91 -2.28 28.84
N ILE A 503 8.84 -1.52 28.75
CA ILE A 503 7.46 -2.00 28.80
C ILE A 503 6.87 -1.87 27.41
N PHE A 504 6.40 -2.96 26.86
CA PHE A 504 5.88 -3.06 25.50
C PHE A 504 4.39 -3.36 25.55
N PRO A 505 3.52 -2.42 25.13
CA PRO A 505 2.11 -2.70 24.99
C PRO A 505 1.85 -3.81 23.97
N ILE A 506 0.96 -4.72 24.34
CA ILE A 506 0.27 -5.64 23.39
C ILE A 506 -1.16 -5.15 23.25
N TYR A 507 -1.73 -5.24 22.07
CA TYR A 507 -3.05 -4.66 21.79
C TYR A 507 -3.73 -5.34 20.61
N CYS A 508 -5.05 -5.26 20.61
CA CYS A 508 -5.85 -5.68 19.47
C CYS A 508 -5.72 -4.65 18.33
N THR A 509 -5.41 -5.11 17.14
CA THR A 509 -5.19 -4.25 15.96
C THR A 509 -6.39 -4.21 15.02
N ASP A 510 -7.43 -5.04 15.27
CA ASP A 510 -8.63 -5.11 14.46
C ASP A 510 -9.88 -4.85 15.28
N PHE A 511 -10.83 -4.07 14.75
CA PHE A 511 -12.03 -3.68 15.47
C PHE A 511 -12.92 -4.90 15.78
N CYS A 512 -13.05 -5.25 17.05
CA CYS A 512 -13.76 -6.43 17.51
C CYS A 512 -14.98 -6.13 18.38
N SER A 513 -15.08 -4.94 18.97
CA SER A 513 -16.20 -4.57 19.85
C SER A 513 -16.17 -3.08 20.22
N ALA A 514 -17.19 -2.59 20.90
CA ALA A 514 -17.23 -1.23 21.46
C ALA A 514 -16.07 -0.93 22.43
N LEU A 515 -15.53 -1.97 23.08
CA LEU A 515 -14.37 -1.87 23.98
C LEU A 515 -13.06 -2.32 23.32
N HIS A 516 -12.98 -2.25 22.01
CA HIS A 516 -11.80 -2.65 21.25
C HIS A 516 -10.50 -2.01 21.75
N GLN A 517 -10.52 -0.73 22.09
CA GLN A 517 -9.34 0.00 22.56
C GLN A 517 -8.89 -0.41 23.97
N GLU A 518 -9.78 -1.01 24.74
CA GLU A 518 -9.46 -1.56 26.08
C GLU A 518 -8.79 -2.94 26.01
N MET A 519 -8.83 -3.57 24.82
CA MET A 519 -8.23 -4.89 24.60
C MET A 519 -6.71 -4.76 24.43
N SER A 520 -6.03 -4.58 25.56
CA SER A 520 -4.59 -4.35 25.64
C SER A 520 -3.98 -4.98 26.88
N GLY A 521 -2.66 -5.09 26.88
CA GLY A 521 -1.85 -5.55 27.99
C GLY A 521 -0.39 -5.12 27.81
N TYR A 522 0.51 -5.70 28.61
CA TYR A 522 1.91 -5.28 28.60
C TYR A 522 2.85 -6.46 28.76
N VAL A 523 3.98 -6.39 28.06
CA VAL A 523 5.14 -7.25 28.30
C VAL A 523 6.29 -6.40 28.83
N ARG A 524 6.79 -6.75 30.01
CA ARG A 524 8.00 -6.13 30.57
C ARG A 524 9.23 -6.91 30.16
N VAL A 525 10.13 -6.26 29.45
CA VAL A 525 11.42 -6.80 29.04
C VAL A 525 12.50 -6.32 29.99
N SER A 526 13.15 -7.26 30.65
CA SER A 526 14.27 -7.03 31.57
C SER A 526 15.62 -7.10 30.83
N PRO A 527 16.71 -6.60 31.43
CA PRO A 527 18.06 -6.76 30.86
C PRO A 527 18.41 -8.24 30.61
N LYS A 528 19.29 -8.47 29.66
CA LYS A 528 19.86 -9.81 29.40
C LYS A 528 20.50 -10.35 30.67
N GLY A 529 20.20 -11.61 31.02
CA GLY A 529 20.71 -12.27 32.25
C GLY A 529 19.96 -11.91 33.54
N SER A 530 18.87 -11.13 33.45
CA SER A 530 18.02 -10.84 34.62
C SER A 530 17.50 -12.10 35.28
N SER A 531 17.43 -12.09 36.62
CA SER A 531 16.86 -13.16 37.42
C SER A 531 15.35 -13.04 37.68
N VAL A 532 14.70 -12.01 37.11
CA VAL A 532 13.24 -11.82 37.24
C VAL A 532 12.53 -13.08 36.75
N PRO A 533 11.72 -13.73 37.61
CA PRO A 533 10.98 -14.92 37.18
C PRO A 533 9.86 -14.58 36.23
N ILE A 534 9.41 -15.58 35.48
CA ILE A 534 8.16 -15.45 34.70
C ILE A 534 7.01 -15.25 35.67
N SER A 535 6.24 -14.22 35.47
CA SER A 535 4.95 -13.98 36.12
C SER A 535 3.98 -13.33 35.12
N PHE A 536 2.69 -13.56 35.30
CA PHE A 536 1.65 -13.02 34.43
C PHE A 536 0.32 -12.90 35.17
N SER A 537 -0.55 -12.04 34.67
CA SER A 537 -1.95 -11.95 35.11
C SER A 537 -2.88 -12.42 33.99
N LEU A 538 -3.97 -13.06 34.39
CA LEU A 538 -5.09 -13.31 33.49
C LEU A 538 -5.93 -12.05 33.35
N GLY A 539 -6.52 -11.82 32.19
CA GLY A 539 -7.28 -10.61 31.87
C GLY A 539 -8.38 -10.30 32.89
N LYS A 540 -8.50 -9.05 33.27
CA LYS A 540 -9.46 -8.57 34.29
C LYS A 540 -10.93 -8.85 33.96
N ASN A 541 -11.24 -9.07 32.71
CA ASN A 541 -12.60 -9.37 32.24
C ASN A 541 -12.79 -10.85 31.92
N SER A 542 -11.86 -11.72 32.41
CA SER A 542 -12.02 -13.14 32.15
C SER A 542 -13.37 -13.62 32.70
N ALA A 543 -14.11 -14.35 31.89
CA ALA A 543 -15.40 -14.94 32.27
C ALA A 543 -15.31 -16.03 33.34
N THR A 544 -14.26 -16.00 34.16
CA THR A 544 -14.06 -16.89 35.30
C THR A 544 -14.28 -16.16 36.61
N PRO A 545 -15.52 -16.13 37.11
CA PRO A 545 -15.88 -15.44 38.35
C PRO A 545 -14.99 -15.81 39.54
N ASP A 546 -14.47 -17.02 39.53
CA ASP A 546 -13.63 -17.56 40.64
C ASP A 546 -12.26 -16.90 40.77
N LEU A 547 -11.72 -16.30 39.70
CA LEU A 547 -10.43 -15.61 39.77
C LEU A 547 -10.55 -14.15 40.22
N VAL A 548 -11.67 -13.52 39.92
CA VAL A 548 -11.95 -12.15 40.35
C VAL A 548 -12.28 -12.11 41.84
N LEU A 549 -13.01 -13.10 42.36
CA LEU A 549 -13.42 -13.18 43.76
C LEU A 549 -12.28 -13.57 44.70
N LYS A 550 -11.23 -14.23 44.24
CA LYS A 550 -10.06 -14.57 45.06
C LYS A 550 -9.03 -13.47 45.21
N LYS A 551 -9.17 -12.38 44.47
CA LYS A 551 -8.29 -11.20 44.54
C LYS A 551 -8.89 -10.03 45.32
N LEU A 552 -10.15 -10.13 45.75
CA LEU A 552 -10.82 -9.21 46.68
C LEU A 552 -10.74 -9.75 48.10
#